data_82b1a57e40b9dbfcbead98226a9dc543
#
_entry.id   82b1a57e40b9dbfcbead98226a9dc543
#
_cell.length_a   1.000
_cell.length_b   1.000
_cell.length_c   1.000
_cell.angle_alpha   90.00
_cell.angle_beta   90.00
_cell.angle_gamma   90.00
#
_symmetry.space_group_name_H-M   'P 1'
#
loop_
_entity.id
_entity.type
_entity.pdbx_description
1 polymer ?
#
loop_
_entity_poly.entity_id
_entity_poly.type
_entity_poly.pdbx_seq_one_letter_code
_entity_poly.pdbx_strand_id
1 'polypeptide(L)'
;MAALKHEVLLRLRAIELIAYWEGRLITTQLMEWFGITRQQASSDINRYNTQFNPDALVHSAALKGYVPAAGFRPALTSGHINEYMGLIASQGSEPMAQVLETHASVASVQLPDRAVRPEVIREVIKACRSAASISIVYASMTSPQLHERVISPHTLVYTGFRWHVRAYCHKRLAYRDFLLSRIDRTPKPSIESAPMVENDALWQEQIALTLIPNERLTPAQQALVARDFGLPE
;
A
#
# COMPACT_ATOMS: atom_id res chain seq x y z
N MET A 1 -16.91 18.63 21.65
CA MET A 1 -15.60 17.99 21.45
C MET A 1 -14.64 19.06 20.94
N ALA A 2 -13.50 19.29 21.61
CA ALA A 2 -12.50 20.23 21.12
C ALA A 2 -11.99 19.72 19.78
N ALA A 3 -11.86 20.62 18.78
CA ALA A 3 -11.31 20.27 17.48
C ALA A 3 -9.89 19.71 17.66
N LEU A 4 -9.66 18.50 17.21
CA LEU A 4 -8.33 17.91 17.18
C LEU A 4 -7.43 18.76 16.30
N LYS A 5 -6.19 19.01 16.74
CA LYS A 5 -5.18 19.58 15.85
C LYS A 5 -4.95 18.60 14.68
N HIS A 6 -4.83 19.14 13.49
CA HIS A 6 -4.67 18.38 12.25
C HIS A 6 -3.56 17.30 12.33
N GLU A 7 -2.39 17.68 12.84
CA GLU A 7 -1.26 16.76 13.02
C GLU A 7 -1.58 15.54 13.91
N VAL A 8 -2.41 15.74 14.97
CA VAL A 8 -2.84 14.64 15.84
C VAL A 8 -3.75 13.69 15.06
N LEU A 9 -4.67 14.22 14.26
CA LEU A 9 -5.58 13.42 13.47
C LEU A 9 -4.81 12.60 12.42
N LEU A 10 -3.79 13.18 11.77
CA LEU A 10 -2.93 12.45 10.83
C LEU A 10 -2.23 11.28 11.51
N ARG A 11 -1.66 11.47 12.70
CA ARG A 11 -1.01 10.39 13.45
C ARG A 11 -1.99 9.29 13.87
N LEU A 12 -3.20 9.65 14.29
CA LEU A 12 -4.25 8.68 14.65
C LEU A 12 -4.70 7.86 13.43
N ARG A 13 -4.85 8.50 12.27
CA ARG A 13 -5.15 7.80 11.01
C ARG A 13 -3.99 6.87 10.60
N ALA A 14 -2.75 7.31 10.78
CA ALA A 14 -1.59 6.46 10.50
C ALA A 14 -1.54 5.22 11.42
N ILE A 15 -1.83 5.38 12.72
CA ILE A 15 -1.96 4.26 13.67
C ILE A 15 -2.96 3.23 13.14
N GLU A 16 -4.13 3.69 12.72
CA GLU A 16 -5.18 2.84 12.18
C GLU A 16 -4.76 2.12 10.90
N LEU A 17 -4.22 2.85 9.92
CA LEU A 17 -3.81 2.30 8.63
C LEU A 17 -2.68 1.28 8.77
N ILE A 18 -1.65 1.58 9.58
CA ILE A 18 -0.55 0.65 9.83
C ILE A 18 -1.07 -0.63 10.50
N ALA A 19 -1.87 -0.49 11.55
CA ALA A 19 -2.43 -1.65 12.23
C ALA A 19 -3.31 -2.49 11.29
N TYR A 20 -4.16 -1.83 10.49
CA TYR A 20 -5.07 -2.50 9.58
C TYR A 20 -4.35 -3.22 8.43
N TRP A 21 -3.41 -2.55 7.77
CA TRP A 21 -2.76 -3.07 6.57
C TRP A 21 -1.49 -3.86 6.82
N GLU A 22 -0.70 -3.52 7.86
CA GLU A 22 0.51 -4.26 8.21
C GLU A 22 0.25 -5.35 9.27
N GLY A 23 -0.86 -5.25 10.01
CA GLY A 23 -1.21 -6.18 11.09
C GLY A 23 -0.36 -6.02 12.36
N ARG A 24 0.57 -5.05 12.38
CA ARG A 24 1.44 -4.74 13.51
C ARG A 24 1.88 -3.30 13.46
N LEU A 25 1.76 -2.61 14.59
CA LEU A 25 2.23 -1.25 14.80
C LEU A 25 3.28 -1.23 15.91
N ILE A 26 4.39 -0.53 15.70
CA ILE A 26 5.41 -0.28 16.72
C ILE A 26 5.61 1.22 16.92
N THR A 27 5.93 1.63 18.15
CA THR A 27 6.12 3.05 18.50
C THR A 27 7.27 3.70 17.71
N THR A 28 8.35 2.95 17.43
CA THR A 28 9.48 3.43 16.64
C THR A 28 9.08 3.87 15.24
N GLN A 29 8.16 3.16 14.60
CA GLN A 29 7.64 3.53 13.29
C GLN A 29 6.94 4.88 13.30
N LEU A 30 6.13 5.17 14.32
CA LEU A 30 5.49 6.48 14.49
C LEU A 30 6.52 7.58 14.78
N MET A 31 7.54 7.26 15.60
CA MET A 31 8.62 8.20 15.89
C MET A 31 9.38 8.61 14.63
N GLU A 32 9.75 7.64 13.80
CA GLU A 32 10.47 7.86 12.55
C GLU A 32 9.62 8.64 11.53
N TRP A 33 8.34 8.29 11.42
CA TRP A 33 7.46 8.89 10.41
C TRP A 33 7.01 10.31 10.73
N PHE A 34 6.86 10.63 12.01
CA PHE A 34 6.30 11.92 12.45
C PHE A 34 7.29 12.78 13.25
N GLY A 35 8.53 12.34 13.45
CA GLY A 35 9.53 13.06 14.23
C GLY A 35 9.11 13.28 15.70
N ILE A 36 8.30 12.39 16.27
CA ILE A 36 7.75 12.52 17.64
C ILE A 36 8.49 11.67 18.66
N THR A 37 8.35 12.03 19.93
CA THR A 37 8.93 11.24 21.02
C THR A 37 8.18 9.92 21.23
N ARG A 38 8.86 8.94 21.85
CA ARG A 38 8.24 7.66 22.23
C ARG A 38 7.03 7.84 23.15
N GLN A 39 7.12 8.79 24.07
CA GLN A 39 6.02 9.12 24.96
C GLN A 39 4.80 9.63 24.19
N GLN A 40 5.03 10.51 23.22
CA GLN A 40 3.96 11.01 22.35
C GLN A 40 3.35 9.87 21.50
N ALA A 41 4.16 9.02 20.90
CA ALA A 41 3.68 7.88 20.13
C ALA A 41 2.82 6.93 20.99
N SER A 42 3.27 6.61 22.20
CA SER A 42 2.50 5.77 23.13
C SER A 42 1.20 6.44 23.59
N SER A 43 1.22 7.77 23.80
CA SER A 43 0.03 8.54 24.16
C SER A 43 -0.99 8.55 23.01
N ASP A 44 -0.54 8.72 21.76
CA ASP A 44 -1.41 8.71 20.58
C ASP A 44 -2.04 7.32 20.35
N ILE A 45 -1.28 6.24 20.54
CA ILE A 45 -1.80 4.86 20.46
C ILE A 45 -2.87 4.62 21.54
N ASN A 46 -2.58 5.02 22.79
CA ASN A 46 -3.55 4.89 23.88
C ASN A 46 -4.81 5.73 23.61
N ARG A 47 -4.64 6.97 23.14
CA ARG A 47 -5.75 7.84 22.77
C ARG A 47 -6.61 7.25 21.67
N TYR A 48 -6.00 6.68 20.63
CA TYR A 48 -6.71 5.98 19.57
C TYR A 48 -7.55 4.82 20.15
N ASN A 49 -6.91 3.98 20.97
CA ASN A 49 -7.50 2.78 21.54
C ASN A 49 -8.55 3.03 22.65
N THR A 50 -8.66 4.26 23.15
CA THR A 50 -9.63 4.62 24.20
C THR A 50 -10.73 5.55 23.70
N GLN A 51 -10.42 6.47 22.77
CA GLN A 51 -11.34 7.55 22.39
C GLN A 51 -11.93 7.39 20.99
N PHE A 52 -11.22 6.74 20.07
CA PHE A 52 -11.62 6.66 18.66
C PHE A 52 -12.05 5.26 18.24
N ASN A 53 -11.35 4.25 18.69
CA ASN A 53 -11.66 2.85 18.38
C ASN A 53 -11.36 1.98 19.62
N PRO A 54 -12.29 1.93 20.59
CA PRO A 54 -12.07 1.26 21.87
C PRO A 54 -11.67 -0.21 21.69
N ASP A 55 -10.59 -0.61 22.41
CA ASP A 55 -10.04 -1.97 22.43
C ASP A 55 -9.66 -2.56 21.06
N ALA A 56 -9.50 -1.69 20.06
CA ALA A 56 -9.18 -2.11 18.69
C ALA A 56 -7.74 -2.64 18.55
N LEU A 57 -6.82 -2.22 19.43
CA LEU A 57 -5.41 -2.61 19.42
C LEU A 57 -5.03 -3.32 20.72
N VAL A 58 -4.37 -4.47 20.58
CA VAL A 58 -3.88 -5.28 21.70
C VAL A 58 -2.35 -5.35 21.64
N HIS A 59 -1.69 -5.13 22.78
CA HIS A 59 -0.24 -5.28 22.85
C HIS A 59 0.16 -6.75 22.80
N SER A 60 0.98 -7.12 21.83
CA SER A 60 1.55 -8.46 21.68
C SER A 60 3.02 -8.48 22.11
N ALA A 61 3.32 -9.17 23.23
CA ALA A 61 4.69 -9.34 23.68
C ALA A 61 5.53 -10.16 22.67
N ALA A 62 4.93 -11.17 22.03
CA ALA A 62 5.58 -12.01 21.04
C ALA A 62 5.99 -11.23 19.79
N LEU A 63 5.13 -10.30 19.33
CA LEU A 63 5.40 -9.46 18.17
C LEU A 63 6.04 -8.13 18.54
N LYS A 64 6.26 -7.84 19.82
CA LYS A 64 6.86 -6.60 20.34
C LYS A 64 6.19 -5.35 19.75
N GLY A 65 4.84 -5.29 19.78
CA GLY A 65 4.07 -4.20 19.20
C GLY A 65 2.58 -4.36 19.45
N TYR A 66 1.80 -3.45 18.87
CA TYR A 66 0.35 -3.50 18.91
C TYR A 66 -0.18 -4.21 17.66
N VAL A 67 -1.14 -5.09 17.85
CA VAL A 67 -1.82 -5.82 16.78
C VAL A 67 -3.32 -5.51 16.79
N PRO A 68 -3.98 -5.53 15.65
CA PRO A 68 -5.43 -5.36 15.60
C PRO A 68 -6.12 -6.51 16.34
N ALA A 69 -7.11 -6.18 17.17
CA ALA A 69 -7.96 -7.14 17.84
C ALA A 69 -8.81 -7.92 16.82
N ALA A 70 -9.37 -9.06 17.23
CA ALA A 70 -10.30 -9.81 16.41
C ALA A 70 -11.52 -8.91 16.07
N GLY A 71 -11.85 -8.84 14.78
CA GLY A 71 -12.95 -7.98 14.30
C GLY A 71 -12.61 -6.50 14.15
N PHE A 72 -11.33 -6.12 14.20
CA PHE A 72 -10.89 -4.75 13.97
C PHE A 72 -11.53 -4.17 12.69
N ARG A 73 -12.09 -2.97 12.82
CA ARG A 73 -12.59 -2.17 11.69
C ARG A 73 -12.06 -0.74 11.81
N PRO A 74 -11.66 -0.11 10.70
CA PRO A 74 -11.29 1.29 10.68
C PRO A 74 -12.40 2.20 11.22
N ALA A 75 -12.05 3.21 12.01
CA ALA A 75 -12.96 4.20 12.58
C ALA A 75 -12.69 5.63 12.09
N LEU A 76 -11.44 5.92 11.69
CA LEU A 76 -10.98 7.24 11.23
C LEU A 76 -10.67 7.30 9.74
N THR A 77 -10.60 6.15 9.09
CA THR A 77 -10.29 6.00 7.67
C THR A 77 -11.37 5.15 6.99
N SER A 78 -11.40 5.16 5.67
CA SER A 78 -12.32 4.32 4.90
C SER A 78 -11.90 2.83 4.87
N GLY A 79 -10.65 2.54 5.28
CA GLY A 79 -10.03 1.23 5.13
C GLY A 79 -9.63 0.91 3.68
N HIS A 80 -9.60 1.92 2.80
CA HIS A 80 -9.18 1.73 1.43
C HIS A 80 -7.66 1.63 1.33
N ILE A 81 -7.15 0.71 0.51
CA ILE A 81 -5.69 0.50 0.33
C ILE A 81 -4.96 1.78 -0.10
N ASN A 82 -5.61 2.65 -0.86
CA ASN A 82 -5.00 3.89 -1.35
C ASN A 82 -4.64 4.87 -0.22
N GLU A 83 -5.38 4.86 0.89
CA GLU A 83 -5.04 5.68 2.07
C GLU A 83 -3.72 5.22 2.71
N TYR A 84 -3.54 3.89 2.86
CA TYR A 84 -2.30 3.30 3.37
C TYR A 84 -1.12 3.56 2.44
N MET A 85 -1.33 3.39 1.14
CA MET A 85 -0.26 3.60 0.16
C MET A 85 0.08 5.08 -0.02
N GLY A 86 -0.89 5.98 0.10
CA GLY A 86 -0.65 7.41 0.18
C GLY A 86 0.20 7.77 1.40
N LEU A 87 -0.05 7.15 2.53
CA LEU A 87 0.74 7.32 3.74
C LEU A 87 2.20 6.86 3.54
N ILE A 88 2.44 5.71 2.89
CA ILE A 88 3.80 5.24 2.59
C ILE A 88 4.51 6.16 1.59
N ALA A 89 3.82 6.56 0.53
CA ALA A 89 4.38 7.42 -0.51
C ALA A 89 4.76 8.82 0.01
N SER A 90 4.07 9.32 1.03
CA SER A 90 4.32 10.63 1.64
C SER A 90 5.53 10.67 2.59
N GLN A 91 6.17 9.55 2.89
CA GLN A 91 7.32 9.48 3.81
C GLN A 91 8.59 10.19 3.31
N GLY A 92 8.61 10.70 2.10
CA GLY A 92 9.73 11.46 1.54
C GLY A 92 9.36 12.86 1.05
N SER A 93 8.09 13.25 1.16
CA SER A 93 7.60 14.53 0.66
C SER A 93 6.48 15.04 1.57
N GLU A 94 6.35 16.36 1.67
CA GLU A 94 5.21 17.01 2.33
C GLU A 94 3.90 16.34 1.90
N PRO A 95 3.03 15.92 2.84
CA PRO A 95 1.79 15.23 2.48
C PRO A 95 0.94 16.13 1.59
N MET A 96 0.58 15.65 0.40
CA MET A 96 -0.32 16.37 -0.52
C MET A 96 -1.66 16.76 0.13
N ALA A 97 -2.03 16.11 1.22
CA ALA A 97 -3.18 16.49 2.06
C ALA A 97 -3.04 17.88 2.70
N GLN A 98 -1.82 18.37 2.99
CA GLN A 98 -1.62 19.72 3.52
C GLN A 98 -1.83 20.81 2.47
N VAL A 99 -1.64 20.50 1.18
CA VAL A 99 -1.84 21.45 0.08
C VAL A 99 -3.32 21.66 -0.24
N LEU A 100 -4.19 20.70 0.09
CA LEU A 100 -5.62 20.73 -0.25
C LEU A 100 -6.52 21.34 0.85
N GLU A 101 -6.00 21.73 2.00
CA GLU A 101 -6.77 22.40 3.07
C GLU A 101 -6.97 23.92 2.84
N THR A 102 -6.51 24.47 1.74
CA THR A 102 -6.84 25.85 1.37
C THR A 102 -8.25 25.90 0.80
N HIS A 103 -9.17 26.47 1.54
CA HIS A 103 -10.49 27.10 1.28
C HIS A 103 -11.22 26.88 -0.08
N ALA A 104 -10.81 25.93 -0.91
CA ALA A 104 -11.49 25.57 -2.14
C ALA A 104 -12.31 24.29 -1.95
N SER A 105 -13.55 24.25 -2.45
CA SER A 105 -14.33 23.01 -2.54
C SER A 105 -13.64 22.08 -3.54
N VAL A 106 -12.97 21.04 -3.06
CA VAL A 106 -12.34 20.04 -3.93
C VAL A 106 -13.23 18.80 -3.95
N ALA A 107 -13.68 18.41 -5.12
CA ALA A 107 -14.37 17.15 -5.36
C ALA A 107 -13.45 16.22 -6.15
N SER A 108 -13.24 15.02 -5.65
CA SER A 108 -12.49 13.97 -6.36
C SER A 108 -13.43 12.85 -6.80
N VAL A 109 -13.24 12.37 -8.02
CA VAL A 109 -13.89 11.14 -8.49
C VAL A 109 -13.05 9.96 -8.02
N GLN A 110 -13.60 9.20 -7.08
CA GLN A 110 -12.92 8.00 -6.61
C GLN A 110 -13.08 6.87 -7.64
N LEU A 111 -11.96 6.24 -7.98
CA LEU A 111 -12.00 5.02 -8.76
C LEU A 111 -12.62 3.88 -7.92
N PRO A 112 -13.32 2.92 -8.55
CA PRO A 112 -13.87 1.77 -7.84
C PRO A 112 -12.80 1.04 -7.04
N ASP A 113 -13.13 0.65 -5.81
CA ASP A 113 -12.27 -0.21 -5.00
C ASP A 113 -12.03 -1.52 -5.73
N ARG A 114 -10.77 -1.92 -5.84
CA ARG A 114 -10.35 -3.16 -6.50
C ARG A 114 -10.33 -4.37 -5.55
N ALA A 115 -11.05 -4.28 -4.45
CA ALA A 115 -11.29 -5.38 -3.52
C ALA A 115 -10.01 -6.12 -3.05
N VAL A 116 -8.95 -5.37 -2.76
CA VAL A 116 -7.74 -5.95 -2.17
C VAL A 116 -8.00 -6.19 -0.68
N ARG A 117 -7.86 -7.42 -0.23
CA ARG A 117 -8.15 -7.79 1.16
C ARG A 117 -6.94 -7.57 2.06
N PRO A 118 -7.13 -6.99 3.27
CA PRO A 118 -6.03 -6.72 4.20
C PRO A 118 -5.21 -7.96 4.56
N GLU A 119 -5.86 -9.10 4.77
CA GLU A 119 -5.18 -10.36 5.08
C GLU A 119 -4.26 -10.85 3.96
N VAL A 120 -4.59 -10.55 2.70
CA VAL A 120 -3.73 -10.85 1.56
C VAL A 120 -2.51 -9.93 1.57
N ILE A 121 -2.73 -8.62 1.72
CA ILE A 121 -1.66 -7.61 1.76
C ILE A 121 -0.67 -7.88 2.89
N ARG A 122 -1.15 -8.20 4.10
CA ARG A 122 -0.30 -8.48 5.25
C ARG A 122 0.69 -9.60 4.98
N GLU A 123 0.22 -10.72 4.44
CA GLU A 123 1.09 -11.86 4.14
C GLU A 123 2.04 -11.57 2.97
N VAL A 124 1.59 -10.83 1.96
CA VAL A 124 2.45 -10.40 0.85
C VAL A 124 3.53 -9.43 1.33
N ILE A 125 3.20 -8.41 2.12
CA ILE A 125 4.18 -7.46 2.69
C ILE A 125 5.20 -8.21 3.57
N LYS A 126 4.71 -9.10 4.43
CA LYS A 126 5.57 -9.91 5.28
C LYS A 126 6.56 -10.75 4.46
N ALA A 127 6.06 -11.41 3.41
CA ALA A 127 6.89 -12.22 2.52
C ALA A 127 7.93 -11.38 1.76
N CYS A 128 7.55 -10.19 1.23
CA CYS A 128 8.49 -9.27 0.61
C CYS A 128 9.60 -8.83 1.57
N ARG A 129 9.25 -8.47 2.81
CA ARG A 129 10.22 -8.00 3.83
C ARG A 129 11.18 -9.09 4.30
N SER A 130 10.71 -10.33 4.35
CA SER A 130 11.51 -11.48 4.82
C SER A 130 12.14 -12.31 3.70
N ALA A 131 12.01 -11.88 2.44
CA ALA A 131 12.42 -12.62 1.24
C ALA A 131 11.93 -14.09 1.30
N ALA A 132 10.67 -14.29 1.69
CA ALA A 132 10.07 -15.61 1.85
C ALA A 132 9.12 -15.95 0.72
N SER A 133 8.93 -17.26 0.51
CA SER A 133 7.94 -17.78 -0.42
C SER A 133 6.59 -17.99 0.25
N ILE A 134 5.52 -17.78 -0.51
CA ILE A 134 4.13 -18.01 -0.06
C ILE A 134 3.34 -18.80 -1.10
N SER A 135 2.41 -19.62 -0.62
CA SER A 135 1.39 -20.25 -1.46
C SER A 135 0.16 -19.35 -1.56
N ILE A 136 -0.28 -19.07 -2.76
CA ILE A 136 -1.48 -18.32 -3.09
C ILE A 136 -2.47 -19.16 -3.89
N VAL A 137 -3.76 -18.89 -3.73
CA VAL A 137 -4.81 -19.38 -4.64
C VAL A 137 -5.17 -18.24 -5.59
N TYR A 138 -4.92 -18.45 -6.88
CA TYR A 138 -4.94 -17.37 -7.87
C TYR A 138 -5.68 -17.75 -9.16
N ALA A 139 -6.45 -16.82 -9.70
CA ALA A 139 -7.05 -16.91 -11.03
C ALA A 139 -6.47 -15.83 -11.97
N SER A 140 -6.24 -16.18 -13.23
CA SER A 140 -5.79 -15.23 -14.26
C SER A 140 -6.78 -15.20 -15.43
N MET A 141 -6.68 -14.19 -16.31
CA MET A 141 -7.56 -14.11 -17.50
C MET A 141 -7.31 -15.28 -18.46
N THR A 142 -6.09 -15.80 -18.51
CA THR A 142 -5.73 -16.97 -19.34
C THR A 142 -6.03 -18.31 -18.68
N SER A 143 -6.26 -18.31 -17.36
CA SER A 143 -6.63 -19.48 -16.55
C SER A 143 -7.58 -19.04 -15.47
N PRO A 144 -8.89 -18.93 -15.77
CA PRO A 144 -9.89 -18.33 -14.87
C PRO A 144 -10.24 -19.21 -13.67
N GLN A 145 -9.90 -20.51 -13.71
CA GLN A 145 -10.06 -21.38 -12.56
C GLN A 145 -9.01 -21.03 -11.48
N LEU A 146 -9.43 -21.20 -10.24
CA LEU A 146 -8.56 -21.02 -9.08
C LEU A 146 -7.51 -22.14 -9.02
N HIS A 147 -6.26 -21.76 -8.99
CA HIS A 147 -5.15 -22.69 -8.87
C HIS A 147 -4.20 -22.26 -7.76
N GLU A 148 -3.68 -23.22 -7.04
CA GLU A 148 -2.59 -22.99 -6.10
C GLU A 148 -1.28 -22.71 -6.82
N ARG A 149 -0.53 -21.73 -6.32
CA ARG A 149 0.79 -21.33 -6.84
C ARG A 149 1.69 -20.91 -5.70
N VAL A 150 2.90 -21.37 -5.74
CA VAL A 150 3.97 -20.85 -4.88
C VAL A 150 4.62 -19.67 -5.61
N ILE A 151 4.73 -18.55 -4.92
CA ILE A 151 5.39 -17.34 -5.39
C ILE A 151 6.38 -16.82 -4.35
N SER A 152 7.46 -16.19 -4.80
CA SER A 152 8.42 -15.46 -3.97
C SER A 152 8.29 -13.98 -4.31
N PRO A 153 7.47 -13.22 -3.56
CA PRO A 153 7.21 -11.83 -3.85
C PRO A 153 8.38 -10.95 -3.40
N HIS A 154 8.69 -9.89 -4.17
CA HIS A 154 9.72 -8.92 -3.77
C HIS A 154 9.24 -7.46 -3.79
N THR A 155 8.33 -7.07 -4.68
CA THR A 155 7.92 -5.66 -4.78
C THR A 155 6.43 -5.51 -5.03
N LEU A 156 5.78 -4.61 -4.27
CA LEU A 156 4.43 -4.15 -4.54
C LEU A 156 4.47 -3.01 -5.56
N VAL A 157 3.63 -3.06 -6.57
CA VAL A 157 3.56 -2.07 -7.66
C VAL A 157 2.14 -1.52 -7.79
N TYR A 158 2.00 -0.20 -7.68
CA TYR A 158 0.76 0.49 -7.98
C TYR A 158 0.85 1.17 -9.34
N THR A 159 -0.06 0.85 -10.24
CA THR A 159 -0.07 1.40 -11.61
C THR A 159 -0.96 2.64 -11.76
N GLY A 160 -1.31 3.32 -10.64
CA GLY A 160 -2.33 4.37 -10.62
C GLY A 160 -3.77 3.84 -10.66
N PHE A 161 -3.95 2.54 -10.92
CA PHE A 161 -5.25 1.92 -11.15
C PHE A 161 -5.42 0.55 -10.47
N ARG A 162 -4.34 -0.24 -10.34
CA ARG A 162 -4.35 -1.59 -9.77
C ARG A 162 -3.10 -1.86 -8.96
N TRP A 163 -3.26 -2.70 -7.95
CA TRP A 163 -2.16 -3.21 -7.15
C TRP A 163 -1.68 -4.55 -7.67
N HIS A 164 -0.41 -4.64 -7.94
CA HIS A 164 0.29 -5.84 -8.35
C HIS A 164 1.37 -6.19 -7.32
N VAL A 165 1.75 -7.44 -7.28
CA VAL A 165 2.99 -7.87 -6.65
C VAL A 165 3.87 -8.52 -7.72
N ARG A 166 5.10 -8.02 -7.86
CA ARG A 166 6.15 -8.65 -8.65
C ARG A 166 6.73 -9.80 -7.86
N ALA A 167 6.75 -11.02 -8.44
CA ALA A 167 7.14 -12.23 -7.75
C ALA A 167 7.72 -13.26 -8.72
N TYR A 168 8.65 -14.09 -8.23
CA TYR A 168 9.02 -15.31 -8.92
C TYR A 168 7.92 -16.36 -8.76
N CYS A 169 7.49 -16.94 -9.85
CA CYS A 169 6.48 -18.00 -9.90
C CYS A 169 7.16 -19.36 -10.02
N HIS A 170 7.17 -20.17 -8.96
CA HIS A 170 7.82 -21.49 -8.96
C HIS A 170 7.22 -22.45 -9.97
N LYS A 171 5.92 -22.34 -10.26
CA LYS A 171 5.25 -23.16 -11.28
C LYS A 171 5.71 -22.82 -12.71
N ARG A 172 6.02 -21.53 -12.97
CA ARG A 172 6.40 -21.04 -14.31
C ARG A 172 7.90 -20.83 -14.46
N LEU A 173 8.65 -20.97 -13.38
CA LEU A 173 10.10 -20.72 -13.31
C LEU A 173 10.49 -19.36 -13.91
N ALA A 174 9.68 -18.31 -13.59
CA ALA A 174 9.87 -16.98 -14.13
C ALA A 174 9.25 -15.93 -13.22
N TYR A 175 9.80 -14.70 -13.24
CA TYR A 175 9.21 -13.54 -12.58
C TYR A 175 7.95 -13.08 -13.31
N ARG A 176 6.91 -12.75 -12.54
CA ARG A 176 5.60 -12.35 -13.07
C ARG A 176 4.92 -11.37 -12.13
N ASP A 177 3.97 -10.63 -12.68
CA ASP A 177 3.12 -9.71 -11.94
C ASP A 177 1.80 -10.40 -11.59
N PHE A 178 1.48 -10.40 -10.30
CA PHE A 178 0.23 -10.94 -9.78
C PHE A 178 -0.67 -9.82 -9.29
N LEU A 179 -1.89 -9.75 -9.82
CA LEU A 179 -2.87 -8.76 -9.40
C LEU A 179 -3.42 -9.16 -8.03
N LEU A 180 -3.23 -8.30 -7.01
CA LEU A 180 -3.58 -8.63 -5.63
C LEU A 180 -5.07 -8.96 -5.43
N SER A 181 -5.96 -8.26 -6.15
CA SER A 181 -7.40 -8.52 -6.11
C SER A 181 -7.83 -9.89 -6.65
N ARG A 182 -6.93 -10.63 -7.28
CA ARG A 182 -7.18 -11.98 -7.81
C ARG A 182 -6.63 -13.11 -6.94
N ILE A 183 -6.05 -12.78 -5.80
CA ILE A 183 -5.66 -13.75 -4.79
C ILE A 183 -6.90 -14.06 -3.96
N ASP A 184 -7.42 -15.29 -4.07
CA ASP A 184 -8.73 -15.69 -3.50
C ASP A 184 -8.69 -15.91 -1.98
N ARG A 185 -7.61 -16.40 -1.45
CA ARG A 185 -7.48 -16.76 -0.02
C ARG A 185 -6.27 -16.11 0.60
N THR A 186 -6.25 -16.01 1.93
CA THR A 186 -5.08 -15.59 2.69
C THR A 186 -3.89 -16.45 2.32
N PRO A 187 -2.77 -15.87 1.84
CA PRO A 187 -1.57 -16.62 1.51
C PRO A 187 -1.01 -17.39 2.71
N LYS A 188 -0.39 -18.54 2.44
CA LYS A 188 0.25 -19.37 3.46
C LYS A 188 1.76 -19.38 3.25
N PRO A 189 2.58 -19.46 4.32
CA PRO A 189 4.02 -19.67 4.17
C PRO A 189 4.33 -20.91 3.33
N SER A 190 5.38 -20.83 2.51
CA SER A 190 5.93 -21.96 1.75
C SER A 190 7.38 -22.20 2.16
N ILE A 191 7.83 -23.43 2.01
CA ILE A 191 9.22 -23.85 2.28
C ILE A 191 10.15 -23.66 1.07
N GLU A 192 9.60 -23.28 -0.08
CA GLU A 192 10.39 -23.05 -1.27
C GLU A 192 11.41 -21.93 -1.05
N SER A 193 12.62 -22.11 -1.57
CA SER A 193 13.65 -21.08 -1.51
C SER A 193 13.27 -19.90 -2.40
N ALA A 194 13.30 -18.69 -1.86
CA ALA A 194 13.00 -17.48 -2.60
C ALA A 194 14.22 -17.05 -3.43
N PRO A 195 14.09 -16.93 -4.78
CA PRO A 195 15.11 -16.27 -5.58
C PRO A 195 15.27 -14.81 -5.17
N MET A 196 16.49 -14.31 -5.23
CA MET A 196 16.80 -12.92 -4.88
C MET A 196 16.23 -11.96 -5.94
N VAL A 197 15.85 -10.74 -5.51
CA VAL A 197 15.30 -9.71 -6.41
C VAL A 197 16.28 -9.30 -7.52
N GLU A 198 17.58 -9.40 -7.25
CA GLU A 198 18.65 -9.12 -8.21
C GLU A 198 18.64 -10.07 -9.40
N ASN A 199 18.00 -11.24 -9.27
CA ASN A 199 17.86 -12.22 -10.35
C ASN A 199 16.70 -11.87 -11.31
N ASP A 200 15.87 -10.86 -10.98
CA ASP A 200 14.85 -10.37 -11.90
C ASP A 200 15.42 -9.33 -12.87
N ALA A 201 16.07 -9.82 -13.93
CA ALA A 201 16.74 -8.97 -14.93
C ALA A 201 15.80 -7.91 -15.53
N LEU A 202 14.54 -8.28 -15.82
CA LEU A 202 13.55 -7.33 -16.36
C LEU A 202 13.14 -6.26 -15.35
N TRP A 203 13.23 -6.53 -14.06
CA TRP A 203 12.97 -5.55 -13.01
C TRP A 203 14.12 -4.57 -12.86
N GLN A 204 15.34 -5.01 -13.11
CA GLN A 204 16.54 -4.17 -13.03
C GLN A 204 16.73 -3.32 -14.30
N GLU A 205 16.10 -3.72 -15.40
CA GLU A 205 16.20 -2.99 -16.67
C GLU A 205 15.44 -1.67 -16.60
N GLN A 206 16.10 -0.58 -16.97
CA GLN A 206 15.51 0.73 -17.11
C GLN A 206 15.35 1.10 -18.57
N ILE A 207 14.15 1.52 -18.96
CA ILE A 207 13.85 2.03 -20.30
C ILE A 207 13.46 3.50 -20.20
N ALA A 208 13.96 4.31 -21.12
CA ALA A 208 13.52 5.69 -21.28
C ALA A 208 12.32 5.73 -22.23
N LEU A 209 11.20 6.29 -21.78
CA LEU A 209 10.03 6.52 -22.60
C LEU A 209 9.90 8.03 -22.87
N THR A 210 9.92 8.41 -24.14
CA THR A 210 9.65 9.78 -24.56
C THR A 210 8.18 9.88 -24.93
N LEU A 211 7.43 10.71 -24.19
CA LEU A 211 6.04 11.03 -24.51
C LEU A 211 6.00 12.15 -25.54
N ILE A 212 5.27 11.95 -26.62
CA ILE A 212 5.04 12.95 -27.65
C ILE A 212 3.53 13.03 -27.94
N PRO A 213 2.99 14.20 -28.31
CA PRO A 213 1.64 14.31 -28.80
C PRO A 213 1.43 13.46 -30.07
N ASN A 214 0.20 12.94 -30.24
CA ASN A 214 -0.10 12.11 -31.42
C ASN A 214 0.06 12.94 -32.71
N GLU A 215 0.81 12.42 -33.67
CA GLU A 215 1.08 13.06 -34.97
C GLU A 215 -0.18 13.32 -35.82
N ARG A 216 -1.30 12.64 -35.53
CA ARG A 216 -2.59 12.83 -36.22
C ARG A 216 -3.32 14.11 -35.77
N LEU A 217 -2.86 14.75 -34.70
CA LEU A 217 -3.40 16.02 -34.20
C LEU A 217 -2.83 17.18 -35.00
N THR A 218 -3.61 18.25 -35.14
CA THR A 218 -3.10 19.52 -35.69
C THR A 218 -2.03 20.12 -34.76
N PRO A 219 -1.12 20.95 -35.25
CA PRO A 219 -0.10 21.58 -34.42
C PRO A 219 -0.65 22.30 -33.17
N ALA A 220 -1.79 22.98 -33.30
CA ALA A 220 -2.44 23.63 -32.17
C ALA A 220 -2.96 22.63 -31.12
N GLN A 221 -3.50 21.49 -31.55
CA GLN A 221 -3.93 20.43 -30.66
C GLN A 221 -2.74 19.74 -30.00
N GLN A 222 -1.63 19.53 -30.72
CA GLN A 222 -0.40 18.97 -30.16
C GLN A 222 0.16 19.88 -29.05
N ALA A 223 0.15 21.20 -29.25
CA ALA A 223 0.59 22.16 -28.23
C ALA A 223 -0.30 22.13 -26.99
N LEU A 224 -1.62 21.94 -27.13
CA LEU A 224 -2.53 21.78 -26.00
C LEU A 224 -2.21 20.49 -25.21
N VAL A 225 -2.06 19.37 -25.90
CA VAL A 225 -1.70 18.10 -25.27
C VAL A 225 -0.32 18.18 -24.58
N ALA A 226 0.66 18.79 -25.23
CA ALA A 226 1.98 18.99 -24.63
C ALA A 226 1.88 19.79 -23.32
N ARG A 227 1.09 20.84 -23.30
CA ARG A 227 0.84 21.66 -22.10
C ARG A 227 0.13 20.86 -20.99
N ASP A 228 -0.91 20.08 -21.32
CA ASP A 228 -1.67 19.29 -20.35
C ASP A 228 -0.79 18.23 -19.65
N PHE A 229 0.20 17.70 -20.34
CA PHE A 229 1.13 16.71 -19.82
C PHE A 229 2.47 17.29 -19.34
N GLY A 230 2.64 18.63 -19.39
CA GLY A 230 3.91 19.28 -19.02
C GLY A 230 5.10 18.84 -19.88
N LEU A 231 4.84 18.48 -21.14
CA LEU A 231 5.90 18.09 -22.06
C LEU A 231 6.69 19.33 -22.49
N PRO A 232 8.01 19.21 -22.76
CA PRO A 232 8.79 20.30 -23.32
C PRO A 232 8.24 20.71 -24.70
N GLU A 233 8.33 22.02 -24.97
CA GLU A 233 7.95 22.61 -26.27
C GLU A 233 8.90 22.19 -27.38
#